data_b1873ff4ba12593c6d74667642c4aebe
#
_entry.id   b1873ff4ba12593c6d74667642c4aebe
#
_cell.length_a   1.000
_cell.length_b   1.000
_cell.length_c   1.000
_cell.angle_alpha   90.00
_cell.angle_beta   90.00
_cell.angle_gamma   90.00
#
_symmetry.space_group_name_H-M   'P 1'
#
loop_
_entity.id
_entity.type
_entity.pdbx_description
1 polymer ?
#
loop_
_entity_poly.entity_id
_entity_poly.type
_entity_poly.pdbx_seq_one_letter_code
_entity_poly.pdbx_strand_id
1 'polypeptide(L)'
;REHFDKHTKSYWNKFFHIQKFETINKKFHSFLTDGVSVSILLEKTNIDDVIKTKPKEFVYENQELIALDPGLRMLFVGCNNQNDTIIDCSGKSYYHDAGINKINDKQRRHYNKDEVVLSYIRNMPIGKTNDITEFCKHLSYCLNKLDKVLEFHYKNPFRKWHFTKYILEKKKINELCQLISKKQTINEHSKVVVGFGDWSNPHDSIIRGHKHGPVLKLKKHLRKWCKVIDVNEFRTSKLCCKCHNETEKVSYNGVKVNSVLRCCNNECGMIIDRDINGCKNILKML
;
A
#
# COMPACT_ATOMS: atom_id res chain seq x y z
N ARG A 1 21.12 -0.48 27.87
CA ARG A 1 19.97 -1.10 27.18
C ARG A 1 19.17 -1.97 28.16
N GLU A 2 19.82 -2.93 28.83
CA GLU A 2 19.15 -3.83 29.81
C GLU A 2 18.44 -3.08 30.95
N HIS A 3 19.03 -1.97 31.45
CA HIS A 3 18.40 -1.15 32.49
C HIS A 3 17.13 -0.44 31.97
N PHE A 4 17.15 0.04 30.73
CA PHE A 4 15.98 0.64 30.09
C PHE A 4 14.87 -0.40 29.89
N ASP A 5 15.23 -1.59 29.40
CA ASP A 5 14.27 -2.66 29.12
C ASP A 5 13.54 -3.12 30.40
N LYS A 6 14.24 -3.14 31.55
CA LYS A 6 13.64 -3.45 32.86
C LYS A 6 12.72 -2.36 33.42
N HIS A 7 12.97 -1.08 33.05
CA HIS A 7 12.29 0.08 33.62
C HIS A 7 11.51 0.89 32.56
N THR A 8 11.29 0.37 31.40
CA THR A 8 10.68 1.05 30.25
C THR A 8 9.40 1.79 30.62
N LYS A 9 8.50 1.14 31.38
CA LYS A 9 7.24 1.73 31.82
C LYS A 9 7.43 2.94 32.75
N SER A 10 8.40 2.88 33.65
CA SER A 10 8.75 4.00 34.55
C SER A 10 9.29 5.20 33.78
N TYR A 11 10.13 4.98 32.78
CA TYR A 11 10.63 6.05 31.91
C TYR A 11 9.51 6.73 31.13
N TRP A 12 8.63 5.96 30.51
CA TRP A 12 7.53 6.51 29.73
C TRP A 12 6.49 7.24 30.57
N ASN A 13 6.26 6.80 31.81
CA ASN A 13 5.35 7.49 32.74
C ASN A 13 5.81 8.90 33.12
N LYS A 14 7.09 9.25 32.92
CA LYS A 14 7.59 10.61 33.11
C LYS A 14 7.10 11.58 32.03
N PHE A 15 6.75 11.07 30.85
CA PHE A 15 6.37 11.88 29.71
C PHE A 15 4.88 11.74 29.36
N PHE A 16 4.27 10.58 29.63
CA PHE A 16 2.93 10.25 29.23
C PHE A 16 2.17 9.54 30.35
N HIS A 17 0.90 9.85 30.52
CA HIS A 17 0.02 9.12 31.45
C HIS A 17 -0.38 7.75 30.86
N ILE A 18 0.56 6.80 30.82
CA ILE A 18 0.37 5.48 30.19
C ILE A 18 -0.86 4.75 30.73
N GLN A 19 -1.12 4.88 32.05
CA GLN A 19 -2.25 4.23 32.72
C GLN A 19 -3.61 4.58 32.10
N LYS A 20 -3.76 5.77 31.47
CA LYS A 20 -4.99 6.15 30.77
C LYS A 20 -5.26 5.35 29.50
N PHE A 21 -4.22 4.75 28.92
CA PHE A 21 -4.33 3.97 27.68
C PHE A 21 -4.44 2.48 27.94
N GLU A 22 -4.08 2.06 29.16
CA GLU A 22 -4.17 0.66 29.56
C GLU A 22 -5.61 0.31 29.99
N THR A 23 -6.06 -0.86 29.57
CA THR A 23 -7.33 -1.45 29.97
C THR A 23 -7.06 -2.88 30.47
N ILE A 24 -8.10 -3.55 31.00
CA ILE A 24 -8.00 -4.92 31.49
C ILE A 24 -7.34 -5.86 30.46
N ASN A 25 -7.64 -5.65 29.16
CA ASN A 25 -7.18 -6.53 28.07
C ASN A 25 -6.10 -5.89 27.17
N LYS A 26 -5.56 -4.73 27.56
CA LYS A 26 -4.55 -4.02 26.73
C LYS A 26 -3.52 -3.38 27.64
N LYS A 27 -2.28 -3.76 27.46
CA LYS A 27 -1.12 -3.15 28.12
C LYS A 27 -0.32 -2.31 27.15
N PHE A 28 0.30 -1.26 27.64
CA PHE A 28 1.20 -0.43 26.85
C PHE A 28 2.42 -1.25 26.38
N HIS A 29 2.70 -1.15 25.09
CA HIS A 29 3.87 -1.77 24.48
C HIS A 29 4.93 -0.72 24.10
N SER A 30 4.58 0.21 23.21
CA SER A 30 5.54 1.22 22.73
C SER A 30 4.85 2.41 22.09
N PHE A 31 5.66 3.42 21.73
CA PHE A 31 5.26 4.56 20.91
C PHE A 31 5.92 4.50 19.55
N LEU A 32 5.20 4.93 18.53
CA LEU A 32 5.74 5.28 17.22
C LEU A 32 5.45 6.75 16.96
N THR A 33 6.45 7.50 16.50
CA THR A 33 6.27 8.89 16.12
C THR A 33 7.03 9.21 14.84
N ASP A 34 6.46 10.10 14.06
CA ASP A 34 7.05 10.70 12.86
C ASP A 34 7.49 12.15 13.10
N GLY A 35 7.49 12.60 14.38
CA GLY A 35 7.80 13.97 14.78
C GLY A 35 6.59 14.91 14.76
N VAL A 36 5.45 14.52 14.19
CA VAL A 36 4.21 15.31 14.09
C VAL A 36 3.05 14.61 14.79
N SER A 37 3.02 13.29 14.70
CA SER A 37 2.01 12.44 15.32
C SER A 37 2.65 11.42 16.26
N VAL A 38 1.87 10.91 17.21
CA VAL A 38 2.27 9.83 18.11
C VAL A 38 1.24 8.72 18.04
N SER A 39 1.69 7.53 17.71
CA SER A 39 0.88 6.31 17.74
C SER A 39 1.24 5.48 18.96
N ILE A 40 0.24 5.10 19.76
CA ILE A 40 0.41 4.29 20.95
C ILE A 40 0.11 2.84 20.58
N LEU A 41 1.10 1.98 20.74
CA LEU A 41 0.94 0.53 20.54
C LEU A 41 0.55 -0.12 21.86
N LEU A 42 -0.56 -0.84 21.84
CA LEU A 42 -1.07 -1.60 22.98
C LEU A 42 -1.04 -3.10 22.65
N GLU A 43 -0.50 -3.88 23.54
CA GLU A 43 -0.49 -5.33 23.47
C GLU A 43 -1.74 -5.92 24.14
N LYS A 44 -2.40 -6.89 23.52
CA LYS A 44 -3.49 -7.62 24.15
C LYS A 44 -2.92 -8.62 25.17
N THR A 45 -3.40 -8.55 26.39
CA THR A 45 -2.93 -9.42 27.49
C THR A 45 -3.63 -10.76 27.58
N ASN A 46 -4.78 -10.93 26.95
CA ASN A 46 -5.49 -12.22 26.90
C ASN A 46 -5.08 -13.00 25.66
N ILE A 47 -4.06 -13.85 25.82
CA ILE A 47 -3.66 -14.85 24.82
C ILE A 47 -4.72 -15.94 24.67
N ASP A 48 -5.56 -16.14 25.68
CA ASP A 48 -6.58 -17.20 25.72
C ASP A 48 -7.76 -16.98 24.74
N ASP A 49 -7.98 -15.74 24.29
CA ASP A 49 -9.02 -15.42 23.28
C ASP A 49 -8.51 -15.40 21.83
N VAL A 50 -7.26 -15.68 21.59
CA VAL A 50 -6.83 -16.19 20.30
C VAL A 50 -7.17 -17.70 20.28
N ILE A 51 -8.44 -18.02 20.48
CA ILE A 51 -9.00 -19.20 19.85
C ILE A 51 -8.58 -19.06 18.40
N LYS A 52 -7.62 -19.89 18.01
CA LYS A 52 -7.40 -20.23 16.61
C LYS A 52 -8.75 -20.75 16.12
N THR A 53 -9.62 -19.82 15.77
CA THR A 53 -10.78 -20.18 14.97
C THR A 53 -10.13 -20.83 13.78
N LYS A 54 -10.22 -22.16 13.71
CA LYS A 54 -9.91 -22.91 12.49
C LYS A 54 -10.49 -22.04 11.38
N PRO A 55 -9.72 -21.72 10.33
CA PRO A 55 -10.28 -20.95 9.24
C PRO A 55 -11.60 -21.63 8.91
N LYS A 56 -12.71 -20.90 9.06
CA LYS A 56 -14.01 -21.42 8.65
C LYS A 56 -13.82 -21.77 7.19
N GLU A 57 -13.93 -23.05 6.86
CA GLU A 57 -13.98 -23.49 5.47
C GLU A 57 -15.22 -22.82 4.87
N PHE A 58 -14.99 -21.74 4.17
CA PHE A 58 -16.05 -21.07 3.45
C PHE A 58 -16.20 -21.81 2.11
N VAL A 59 -17.20 -22.67 2.04
CA VAL A 59 -17.59 -23.25 0.76
C VAL A 59 -18.30 -22.17 -0.03
N TYR A 60 -17.65 -21.69 -1.10
CA TYR A 60 -18.17 -20.65 -2.00
C TYR A 60 -18.89 -21.30 -3.19
N GLU A 61 -19.88 -22.17 -2.90
CA GLU A 61 -20.70 -22.76 -3.95
C GLU A 61 -21.45 -21.67 -4.73
N ASN A 62 -21.33 -21.70 -6.06
CA ASN A 62 -21.95 -20.76 -6.99
C ASN A 62 -21.47 -19.30 -6.93
N GLN A 63 -20.32 -19.01 -6.31
CA GLN A 63 -19.74 -17.67 -6.31
C GLN A 63 -18.57 -17.58 -7.30
N GLU A 64 -18.44 -16.40 -7.91
CA GLU A 64 -17.26 -16.08 -8.70
C GLU A 64 -16.13 -15.66 -7.77
N LEU A 65 -15.02 -16.38 -7.82
CA LEU A 65 -13.82 -16.08 -7.06
C LEU A 65 -12.86 -15.27 -7.93
N ILE A 66 -12.40 -14.15 -7.42
CA ILE A 66 -11.39 -13.31 -8.05
C ILE A 66 -10.23 -13.17 -7.09
N ALA A 67 -9.03 -13.56 -7.52
CA ALA A 67 -7.81 -13.27 -6.78
C ALA A 67 -7.18 -11.97 -7.28
N LEU A 68 -6.57 -11.21 -6.38
CA LEU A 68 -5.80 -10.02 -6.70
C LEU A 68 -4.43 -10.11 -6.04
N ASP A 69 -3.38 -10.06 -6.84
CA ASP A 69 -1.98 -9.96 -6.39
C ASP A 69 -1.53 -8.49 -6.50
N PRO A 70 -1.45 -7.74 -5.39
CA PRO A 70 -0.97 -6.36 -5.40
C PRO A 70 0.55 -6.29 -5.52
N GLY A 71 1.05 -5.27 -6.23
CA GLY A 71 2.48 -5.13 -6.45
C GLY A 71 2.95 -3.67 -6.53
N LEU A 72 4.26 -3.49 -6.69
CA LEU A 72 4.89 -2.17 -6.83
C LEU A 72 4.69 -1.56 -8.21
N ARG A 73 4.93 -2.34 -9.26
CA ARG A 73 4.80 -1.91 -10.66
C ARG A 73 3.36 -2.00 -11.13
N MET A 74 2.76 -3.14 -10.87
CA MET A 74 1.34 -3.37 -11.05
C MET A 74 0.62 -2.97 -9.76
N LEU A 75 -0.43 -2.19 -9.85
CA LEU A 75 -1.30 -1.91 -8.71
C LEU A 75 -1.94 -3.21 -8.22
N PHE A 76 -2.32 -4.05 -9.17
CA PHE A 76 -2.71 -5.43 -8.98
C PHE A 76 -2.69 -6.19 -10.32
N VAL A 77 -2.54 -7.50 -10.22
CA VAL A 77 -2.91 -8.47 -11.26
C VAL A 77 -4.00 -9.34 -10.68
N GLY A 78 -5.09 -9.54 -11.42
CA GLY A 78 -6.25 -10.30 -11.00
C GLY A 78 -6.58 -11.43 -11.95
N CYS A 79 -7.06 -12.57 -11.43
CA CYS A 79 -7.59 -13.68 -12.19
C CYS A 79 -8.86 -14.22 -11.53
N ASN A 80 -9.75 -14.82 -12.32
CA ASN A 80 -10.97 -15.43 -11.83
C ASN A 80 -10.98 -16.95 -12.02
N ASN A 81 -11.91 -17.62 -11.33
CA ASN A 81 -12.06 -19.08 -11.38
C ASN A 81 -12.90 -19.59 -12.56
N GLN A 82 -13.62 -18.73 -13.29
CA GLN A 82 -14.56 -19.17 -14.30
C GLN A 82 -13.95 -19.30 -15.69
N ASN A 83 -13.14 -18.33 -16.13
CA ASN A 83 -12.66 -18.23 -17.51
C ASN A 83 -11.22 -17.76 -17.64
N ASP A 84 -10.43 -17.90 -16.58
CA ASP A 84 -9.00 -17.52 -16.56
C ASP A 84 -8.74 -16.06 -17.03
N THR A 85 -9.79 -15.21 -16.99
CA THR A 85 -9.67 -13.81 -17.40
C THR A 85 -8.71 -13.09 -16.50
N ILE A 86 -7.72 -12.44 -17.09
CA ILE A 86 -6.75 -11.63 -16.38
C ILE A 86 -7.20 -10.18 -16.45
N ILE A 87 -7.31 -9.54 -15.31
CA ILE A 87 -7.51 -8.11 -15.16
C ILE A 87 -6.30 -7.51 -14.49
N ASP A 88 -5.77 -6.44 -15.02
CA ASP A 88 -4.60 -5.81 -14.46
C ASP A 88 -4.70 -4.28 -14.46
N CYS A 89 -3.91 -3.66 -13.62
CA CYS A 89 -3.73 -2.21 -13.61
C CYS A 89 -2.31 -1.87 -13.18
N SER A 90 -1.56 -1.23 -14.06
CA SER A 90 -0.25 -0.74 -13.66
C SER A 90 -0.36 0.55 -12.85
N GLY A 91 0.59 0.77 -11.93
CA GLY A 91 0.68 2.04 -11.21
C GLY A 91 0.82 3.23 -12.16
N LYS A 92 1.58 3.07 -13.25
CA LYS A 92 1.75 4.11 -14.29
C LYS A 92 0.43 4.43 -14.98
N SER A 93 -0.33 3.42 -15.40
CA SER A 93 -1.64 3.59 -16.01
C SER A 93 -2.61 4.27 -15.04
N TYR A 94 -2.66 3.81 -13.79
CA TYR A 94 -3.49 4.43 -12.76
C TYR A 94 -3.27 5.95 -12.66
N TYR A 95 -2.02 6.41 -12.50
CA TYR A 95 -1.72 7.83 -12.36
C TYR A 95 -1.96 8.63 -13.64
N HIS A 96 -1.75 8.01 -14.79
CA HIS A 96 -2.04 8.62 -16.09
C HIS A 96 -3.54 8.80 -16.31
N ASP A 97 -4.30 7.72 -16.20
CA ASP A 97 -5.75 7.67 -16.48
C ASP A 97 -6.56 8.50 -15.47
N ALA A 98 -6.13 8.51 -14.21
CA ALA A 98 -6.68 9.41 -13.20
C ALA A 98 -6.35 10.89 -13.47
N GLY A 99 -5.55 11.22 -14.48
CA GLY A 99 -5.18 12.60 -14.79
C GLY A 99 -4.27 13.27 -13.75
N ILE A 100 -3.76 12.51 -12.79
CA ILE A 100 -2.91 13.01 -11.70
C ILE A 100 -1.61 13.59 -12.25
N ASN A 101 -1.02 12.94 -13.24
CA ASN A 101 0.20 13.41 -13.89
C ASN A 101 0.00 14.79 -14.55
N LYS A 102 -1.14 15.00 -15.21
CA LYS A 102 -1.49 16.31 -15.81
C LYS A 102 -1.58 17.41 -14.75
N ILE A 103 -2.13 17.11 -13.58
CA ILE A 103 -2.22 18.09 -12.49
C ILE A 103 -0.83 18.38 -11.90
N ASN A 104 -0.02 17.35 -11.67
CA ASN A 104 1.34 17.51 -11.17
C ASN A 104 2.18 18.34 -12.16
N ASP A 105 2.02 18.16 -13.46
CA ASP A 105 2.69 18.96 -14.48
C ASP A 105 2.22 20.43 -14.50
N LYS A 106 0.91 20.67 -14.29
CA LYS A 106 0.39 22.03 -14.11
C LYS A 106 1.01 22.72 -12.90
N GLN A 107 1.07 22.01 -11.76
CA GLN A 107 1.70 22.52 -10.54
C GLN A 107 3.18 22.84 -10.77
N ARG A 108 3.93 21.91 -11.38
CA ARG A 108 5.35 22.11 -11.69
C ARG A 108 5.58 23.31 -12.59
N ARG A 109 4.82 23.47 -13.69
CA ARG A 109 4.90 24.63 -14.59
C ARG A 109 4.60 25.93 -13.86
N HIS A 110 3.72 25.88 -12.85
CA HIS A 110 3.36 27.05 -12.09
C HIS A 110 4.48 27.48 -11.14
N TYR A 111 5.12 26.53 -10.44
CA TYR A 111 6.32 26.81 -9.64
C TYR A 111 7.46 27.35 -10.50
N ASN A 112 7.64 26.82 -11.71
CA ASN A 112 8.72 27.27 -12.63
C ASN A 112 8.55 28.72 -13.14
N LYS A 113 7.38 29.35 -12.96
CA LYS A 113 7.14 30.76 -13.33
C LYS A 113 7.64 31.76 -12.29
N ASP A 114 7.87 31.30 -11.07
CA ASP A 114 8.34 32.13 -9.95
C ASP A 114 9.70 31.61 -9.47
N GLU A 115 10.77 32.25 -9.97
CA GLU A 115 12.13 31.83 -9.63
C GLU A 115 12.45 32.00 -8.15
N VAL A 116 11.83 32.97 -7.48
CA VAL A 116 12.06 33.21 -6.05
C VAL A 116 11.52 32.06 -5.23
N VAL A 117 10.26 31.64 -5.50
CA VAL A 117 9.65 30.51 -4.81
C VAL A 117 10.31 29.20 -5.20
N LEU A 118 10.68 29.03 -6.47
CA LEU A 118 11.36 27.84 -6.95
C LEU A 118 12.74 27.69 -6.29
N SER A 119 13.52 28.76 -6.23
CA SER A 119 14.83 28.80 -5.55
C SER A 119 14.68 28.48 -4.05
N TYR A 120 13.66 29.07 -3.42
CA TYR A 120 13.36 28.80 -2.02
C TYR A 120 13.10 27.31 -1.77
N ILE A 121 12.26 26.66 -2.58
CA ILE A 121 11.93 25.23 -2.42
C ILE A 121 13.15 24.35 -2.70
N ARG A 122 13.97 24.68 -3.71
CA ARG A 122 15.16 23.89 -4.07
C ARG A 122 16.26 23.94 -3.01
N ASN A 123 16.42 25.09 -2.35
CA ASN A 123 17.47 25.32 -1.36
C ASN A 123 17.01 25.05 0.08
N MET A 124 15.80 24.51 0.25
CA MET A 124 15.27 24.21 1.59
C MET A 124 16.10 23.11 2.27
N PRO A 125 16.65 23.37 3.47
CA PRO A 125 17.34 22.35 4.24
C PRO A 125 16.43 21.16 4.55
N ILE A 126 17.02 19.99 4.79
CA ILE A 126 16.26 18.76 5.08
C ILE A 126 15.61 18.87 6.46
N GLY A 127 14.28 18.82 6.53
CA GLY A 127 13.54 18.86 7.80
C GLY A 127 13.42 17.51 8.51
N LYS A 128 13.70 16.38 7.82
CA LYS A 128 13.69 15.04 8.41
C LYS A 128 15.09 14.68 8.91
N THR A 129 15.43 15.17 10.08
CA THR A 129 16.74 14.92 10.72
C THR A 129 16.55 14.69 12.20
N ASN A 130 17.44 13.90 12.81
CA ASN A 130 17.51 13.70 14.25
C ASN A 130 18.43 14.76 14.92
N ASP A 131 19.12 15.57 14.15
CA ASP A 131 19.97 16.65 14.64
C ASP A 131 19.13 17.92 14.84
N ILE A 132 19.08 18.37 16.09
CA ILE A 132 18.34 19.57 16.50
C ILE A 132 18.88 20.82 15.80
N THR A 133 20.19 20.92 15.58
CA THR A 133 20.82 22.07 14.92
C THR A 133 20.37 22.18 13.47
N GLU A 134 20.39 21.06 12.75
CA GLU A 134 19.91 20.99 11.35
C GLU A 134 18.39 21.24 11.27
N PHE A 135 17.63 20.75 12.24
CA PHE A 135 16.19 21.03 12.31
C PHE A 135 15.91 22.52 12.56
N CYS A 136 16.65 23.17 13.47
CA CYS A 136 16.54 24.62 13.70
C CYS A 136 16.89 25.43 12.46
N LYS A 137 17.92 25.03 11.68
CA LYS A 137 18.24 25.65 10.38
C LYS A 137 17.07 25.54 9.41
N HIS A 138 16.46 24.35 9.32
CA HIS A 138 15.27 24.14 8.49
C HIS A 138 14.12 25.06 8.91
N LEU A 139 13.79 25.13 10.21
CA LEU A 139 12.72 25.98 10.73
C LEU A 139 13.00 27.48 10.44
N SER A 140 14.20 27.95 10.76
CA SER A 140 14.58 29.34 10.49
C SER A 140 14.45 29.69 9.01
N TYR A 141 14.89 28.78 8.13
CA TYR A 141 14.76 28.94 6.69
C TYR A 141 13.30 29.05 6.24
N CYS A 142 12.44 28.16 6.79
CA CYS A 142 11.00 28.18 6.47
C CYS A 142 10.32 29.45 6.94
N LEU A 143 10.61 29.92 8.16
CA LEU A 143 10.00 31.10 8.75
C LEU A 143 10.42 32.39 8.04
N ASN A 144 11.67 32.53 7.64
CA ASN A 144 12.19 33.74 7.01
C ASN A 144 11.51 34.12 5.68
N LYS A 145 10.88 33.16 4.99
CA LYS A 145 10.22 33.40 3.70
C LYS A 145 8.77 32.93 3.66
N LEU A 146 8.22 32.67 4.84
CA LEU A 146 6.89 32.08 4.99
C LEU A 146 5.81 32.93 4.28
N ASP A 147 5.82 34.24 4.47
CA ASP A 147 4.83 35.15 3.90
C ASP A 147 4.81 35.11 2.37
N LYS A 148 5.96 35.11 1.75
CA LYS A 148 6.06 35.00 0.27
C LYS A 148 5.53 33.67 -0.26
N VAL A 149 5.85 32.59 0.44
CA VAL A 149 5.39 31.25 0.06
C VAL A 149 3.88 31.14 0.25
N LEU A 150 3.35 31.63 1.37
CA LEU A 150 1.91 31.68 1.62
C LEU A 150 1.21 32.53 0.56
N GLU A 151 1.68 33.73 0.27
CA GLU A 151 1.12 34.61 -0.75
C GLU A 151 1.07 33.92 -2.13
N PHE A 152 2.16 33.25 -2.54
CA PHE A 152 2.22 32.48 -3.77
C PHE A 152 1.17 31.37 -3.79
N HIS A 153 1.03 30.61 -2.69
CA HIS A 153 0.06 29.53 -2.61
C HIS A 153 -1.39 30.04 -2.56
N TYR A 154 -1.66 31.17 -1.90
CA TYR A 154 -3.00 31.75 -1.83
C TYR A 154 -3.45 32.34 -3.18
N LYS A 155 -2.57 32.99 -3.93
CA LYS A 155 -2.88 33.58 -5.23
C LYS A 155 -3.07 32.55 -6.34
N ASN A 156 -2.67 31.32 -6.12
CA ASN A 156 -2.61 30.30 -7.14
C ASN A 156 -3.65 29.19 -6.92
N PRO A 157 -4.07 28.49 -7.97
CA PRO A 157 -5.16 27.51 -7.91
C PRO A 157 -4.77 26.18 -7.28
N PHE A 158 -3.78 26.12 -6.38
CA PHE A 158 -3.32 24.90 -5.73
C PHE A 158 -4.43 24.14 -4.99
N ARG A 159 -5.28 24.86 -4.25
CA ARG A 159 -6.42 24.25 -3.55
C ARG A 159 -7.40 23.59 -4.53
N LYS A 160 -7.68 24.26 -5.66
CA LYS A 160 -8.52 23.72 -6.74
C LYS A 160 -7.88 22.47 -7.35
N TRP A 161 -6.56 22.49 -7.59
CA TRP A 161 -5.85 21.32 -8.12
C TRP A 161 -5.80 20.16 -7.14
N HIS A 162 -5.61 20.41 -5.86
CA HIS A 162 -5.70 19.40 -4.81
C HIS A 162 -7.09 18.74 -4.77
N PHE A 163 -8.14 19.54 -4.78
CA PHE A 163 -9.50 19.04 -4.80
C PHE A 163 -9.81 18.25 -6.07
N THR A 164 -9.40 18.77 -7.24
CA THR A 164 -9.56 18.05 -8.51
C THR A 164 -8.85 16.70 -8.47
N LYS A 165 -7.62 16.65 -7.96
CA LYS A 165 -6.85 15.42 -7.81
C LYS A 165 -7.57 14.42 -6.92
N TYR A 166 -8.11 14.85 -5.79
CA TYR A 166 -8.88 14.02 -4.89
C TYR A 166 -10.13 13.41 -5.57
N ILE A 167 -10.87 14.22 -6.34
CA ILE A 167 -12.04 13.73 -7.10
C ILE A 167 -11.62 12.68 -8.13
N LEU A 168 -10.56 12.97 -8.90
CA LEU A 168 -10.07 12.07 -9.94
C LEU A 168 -9.55 10.74 -9.37
N GLU A 169 -8.82 10.78 -8.25
CA GLU A 169 -8.42 9.58 -7.53
C GLU A 169 -9.62 8.73 -7.11
N LYS A 170 -10.62 9.36 -6.51
CA LYS A 170 -11.85 8.66 -6.11
C LYS A 170 -12.57 8.04 -7.29
N LYS A 171 -12.72 8.80 -8.38
CA LYS A 171 -13.37 8.32 -9.61
C LYS A 171 -12.64 7.09 -10.15
N LYS A 172 -11.31 7.15 -10.28
CA LYS A 172 -10.53 6.03 -10.83
C LYS A 172 -10.57 4.79 -9.94
N ILE A 173 -10.47 4.95 -8.61
CA ILE A 173 -10.61 3.83 -7.68
C ILE A 173 -12.01 3.20 -7.81
N ASN A 174 -13.05 4.02 -7.93
CA ASN A 174 -14.41 3.53 -8.10
C ASN A 174 -14.58 2.73 -9.41
N GLU A 175 -14.01 3.23 -10.52
CA GLU A 175 -13.98 2.51 -11.80
C GLU A 175 -13.28 1.16 -11.69
N LEU A 176 -12.14 1.08 -10.98
CA LEU A 176 -11.44 -0.18 -10.74
C LEU A 176 -12.27 -1.13 -9.87
N CYS A 177 -12.92 -0.62 -8.83
CA CYS A 177 -13.82 -1.43 -8.02
C CYS A 177 -14.97 -1.99 -8.83
N GLN A 178 -15.60 -1.19 -9.70
CA GLN A 178 -16.67 -1.62 -10.59
C GLN A 178 -16.19 -2.68 -11.60
N LEU A 179 -14.98 -2.53 -12.11
CA LEU A 179 -14.37 -3.52 -13.00
C LEU A 179 -14.20 -4.87 -12.30
N ILE A 180 -13.60 -4.85 -11.09
CA ILE A 180 -13.34 -6.05 -10.30
C ILE A 180 -14.64 -6.70 -9.83
N SER A 181 -15.60 -5.92 -9.31
CA SER A 181 -16.88 -6.44 -8.81
C SER A 181 -17.91 -6.72 -9.92
N LYS A 182 -17.53 -6.54 -11.19
CA LYS A 182 -18.45 -6.67 -12.34
C LYS A 182 -19.71 -5.80 -12.21
N LYS A 183 -19.55 -4.60 -11.64
CA LYS A 183 -20.64 -3.62 -11.42
C LYS A 183 -21.76 -4.11 -10.49
N GLN A 184 -21.52 -5.09 -9.65
CA GLN A 184 -22.51 -5.53 -8.67
C GLN A 184 -22.77 -4.40 -7.65
N THR A 185 -24.03 -4.24 -7.24
CA THR A 185 -24.40 -3.27 -6.21
C THR A 185 -24.31 -3.89 -4.82
N ILE A 186 -24.09 -3.06 -3.81
CA ILE A 186 -23.86 -3.48 -2.41
C ILE A 186 -25.03 -4.27 -1.81
N ASN A 187 -26.24 -4.10 -2.36
CA ASN A 187 -27.49 -4.69 -1.84
C ASN A 187 -27.80 -6.10 -2.40
N GLU A 188 -27.14 -6.51 -3.44
CA GLU A 188 -27.23 -7.89 -3.91
C GLU A 188 -26.19 -8.69 -3.13
N HIS A 189 -26.56 -9.86 -2.57
CA HIS A 189 -25.60 -10.81 -2.03
C HIS A 189 -24.52 -11.02 -3.07
N SER A 190 -23.39 -10.39 -2.89
CA SER A 190 -22.33 -10.30 -3.89
C SER A 190 -21.97 -11.71 -4.35
N LYS A 191 -22.29 -12.03 -5.60
CA LYS A 191 -21.87 -13.28 -6.22
C LYS A 191 -20.36 -13.36 -6.42
N VAL A 192 -19.67 -12.23 -6.20
CA VAL A 192 -18.23 -12.11 -6.34
C VAL A 192 -17.56 -12.06 -4.96
N VAL A 193 -16.58 -12.91 -4.77
CA VAL A 193 -15.67 -12.90 -3.60
C VAL A 193 -14.26 -12.61 -4.10
N VAL A 194 -13.61 -11.66 -3.46
CA VAL A 194 -12.26 -11.24 -3.85
C VAL A 194 -11.26 -11.68 -2.79
N GLY A 195 -10.31 -12.54 -3.17
CA GLY A 195 -9.09 -12.79 -2.40
C GLY A 195 -8.05 -11.73 -2.69
N PHE A 196 -7.71 -10.97 -1.69
CA PHE A 196 -6.74 -9.90 -1.83
C PHE A 196 -5.45 -10.31 -1.13
N GLY A 197 -4.35 -10.34 -1.87
CA GLY A 197 -3.04 -10.65 -1.30
C GLY A 197 -2.70 -9.71 -0.13
N ASP A 198 -2.15 -10.28 0.94
CA ASP A 198 -1.80 -9.55 2.15
C ASP A 198 -0.42 -8.88 2.02
N TRP A 199 -0.27 -8.02 1.02
CA TRP A 199 0.93 -7.20 0.92
C TRP A 199 0.86 -6.06 1.95
N SER A 200 1.14 -6.42 3.20
CA SER A 200 0.85 -5.58 4.36
C SER A 200 1.87 -4.48 4.62
N ASN A 201 3.10 -4.56 4.09
CA ASN A 201 4.14 -3.57 4.40
C ASN A 201 4.86 -3.02 3.16
N PRO A 202 4.28 -2.00 2.49
CA PRO A 202 4.97 -1.29 1.42
C PRO A 202 6.24 -0.56 1.90
N HIS A 203 6.43 -0.38 3.22
CA HIS A 203 7.60 0.28 3.80
C HIS A 203 8.87 -0.58 3.72
N ASP A 204 8.74 -1.90 3.68
CA ASP A 204 9.86 -2.83 3.60
C ASP A 204 10.32 -3.12 2.15
N SER A 205 9.72 -2.44 1.17
CA SER A 205 10.11 -2.65 -0.21
C SER A 205 11.49 -2.09 -0.49
N ILE A 206 12.36 -2.96 -0.98
CA ILE A 206 13.78 -2.67 -1.30
C ILE A 206 13.92 -1.71 -2.49
N ILE A 207 12.87 -1.48 -3.27
CA ILE A 207 12.92 -0.69 -4.50
C ILE A 207 12.73 0.80 -4.17
N ARG A 208 13.84 1.51 -4.00
CA ARG A 208 13.83 2.96 -3.80
C ARG A 208 13.34 3.69 -5.07
N GLY A 209 12.61 4.78 -4.88
CA GLY A 209 12.19 5.67 -5.98
C GLY A 209 10.91 5.26 -6.72
N HIS A 210 10.31 4.11 -6.42
CA HIS A 210 8.99 3.77 -6.94
C HIS A 210 7.88 4.34 -6.06
N LYS A 211 6.97 5.08 -6.70
CA LYS A 211 5.77 5.56 -6.02
C LYS A 211 4.78 4.41 -5.88
N HIS A 212 4.46 4.06 -4.64
CA HIS A 212 3.46 3.05 -4.36
C HIS A 212 2.09 3.45 -4.91
N GLY A 213 1.42 2.49 -5.54
CA GLY A 213 0.03 2.64 -5.94
C GLY A 213 -0.89 2.72 -4.71
N PRO A 214 -2.14 3.17 -4.87
CA PRO A 214 -3.10 3.28 -3.76
C PRO A 214 -3.74 1.94 -3.39
N VAL A 215 -2.94 0.88 -3.19
CA VAL A 215 -3.39 -0.49 -2.88
C VAL A 215 -4.35 -0.53 -1.70
N LEU A 216 -3.98 0.08 -0.58
CA LEU A 216 -4.82 0.11 0.63
C LEU A 216 -6.13 0.88 0.41
N LYS A 217 -6.09 1.97 -0.38
CA LYS A 217 -7.32 2.70 -0.75
C LYS A 217 -8.22 1.85 -1.63
N LEU A 218 -7.66 1.14 -2.61
CA LEU A 218 -8.40 0.22 -3.46
C LEU A 218 -9.07 -0.88 -2.63
N LYS A 219 -8.32 -1.58 -1.77
CA LYS A 219 -8.83 -2.62 -0.88
C LYS A 219 -9.97 -2.12 0.01
N LYS A 220 -9.80 -0.94 0.63
CA LYS A 220 -10.85 -0.32 1.46
C LYS A 220 -12.11 0.02 0.67
N HIS A 221 -11.96 0.50 -0.57
CA HIS A 221 -13.11 0.80 -1.42
C HIS A 221 -13.79 -0.45 -1.94
N LEU A 222 -13.01 -1.47 -2.32
CA LEU A 222 -13.53 -2.73 -2.84
C LEU A 222 -14.43 -3.46 -1.83
N ARG A 223 -14.12 -3.36 -0.53
CA ARG A 223 -14.98 -3.88 0.57
C ARG A 223 -16.39 -3.27 0.61
N LYS A 224 -16.63 -2.18 -0.12
CA LYS A 224 -17.97 -1.60 -0.26
C LYS A 224 -18.77 -2.21 -1.42
N TRP A 225 -18.12 -2.94 -2.30
CA TRP A 225 -18.69 -3.53 -3.50
C TRP A 225 -18.87 -5.04 -3.40
N CYS A 226 -17.95 -5.72 -2.76
CA CYS A 226 -17.93 -7.17 -2.65
C CYS A 226 -17.24 -7.64 -1.36
N LYS A 227 -17.37 -8.93 -1.06
CA LYS A 227 -16.64 -9.56 0.05
C LYS A 227 -15.17 -9.65 -0.32
N VAL A 228 -14.30 -9.08 0.53
CA VAL A 228 -12.84 -9.11 0.36
C VAL A 228 -12.20 -9.87 1.49
N ILE A 229 -11.44 -10.91 1.14
CA ILE A 229 -10.72 -11.79 2.06
C ILE A 229 -9.24 -11.53 1.91
N ASP A 230 -8.55 -11.40 3.03
CA ASP A 230 -7.09 -11.25 3.04
C ASP A 230 -6.45 -12.63 2.92
N VAL A 231 -5.62 -12.82 1.89
CA VAL A 231 -4.93 -14.09 1.60
C VAL A 231 -3.44 -13.90 1.85
N ASN A 232 -2.85 -14.82 2.60
CA ASN A 232 -1.42 -14.79 2.88
C ASN A 232 -0.62 -15.11 1.60
N GLU A 233 0.26 -14.19 1.19
CA GLU A 233 1.08 -14.34 -0.03
C GLU A 233 2.33 -15.20 0.16
N PHE A 234 2.49 -15.89 1.28
CA PHE A 234 3.70 -16.67 1.54
C PHE A 234 3.96 -17.68 0.43
N ARG A 235 5.10 -17.52 -0.26
CA ARG A 235 5.58 -18.35 -1.38
C ARG A 235 4.71 -18.35 -2.65
N THR A 236 3.66 -17.55 -2.76
CA THR A 236 2.80 -17.51 -3.96
C THR A 236 3.56 -17.17 -5.24
N SER A 237 4.58 -16.33 -5.15
CA SER A 237 5.46 -15.97 -6.28
C SER A 237 6.66 -16.91 -6.49
N LYS A 238 6.79 -17.97 -5.65
CA LYS A 238 7.91 -18.92 -5.73
C LYS A 238 7.50 -20.31 -6.19
N LEU A 239 6.23 -20.66 -5.99
CA LEU A 239 5.69 -21.96 -6.35
C LEU A 239 4.95 -21.88 -7.69
N CYS A 240 5.07 -22.92 -8.50
CA CYS A 240 4.34 -23.04 -9.76
C CYS A 240 2.84 -23.17 -9.51
N CYS A 241 2.04 -22.34 -10.13
CA CYS A 241 0.58 -22.40 -9.96
C CYS A 241 -0.04 -23.68 -10.54
N LYS A 242 0.67 -24.46 -11.36
CA LYS A 242 0.17 -25.73 -11.92
C LYS A 242 0.48 -26.92 -11.03
N CYS A 243 1.74 -27.12 -10.66
CA CYS A 243 2.21 -28.33 -9.97
C CYS A 243 2.77 -28.10 -8.57
N HIS A 244 2.79 -26.86 -8.08
CA HIS A 244 3.29 -26.44 -6.77
C HIS A 244 4.79 -26.72 -6.50
N ASN A 245 5.57 -27.13 -7.51
CA ASN A 245 7.02 -27.21 -7.40
C ASN A 245 7.64 -25.80 -7.44
N GLU A 246 8.87 -25.68 -7.01
CA GLU A 246 9.62 -24.42 -7.06
C GLU A 246 9.77 -23.89 -8.49
N THR A 247 9.85 -22.58 -8.60
CA THR A 247 10.11 -21.90 -9.87
C THR A 247 11.41 -21.12 -9.82
N GLU A 248 12.06 -21.00 -10.96
CA GLU A 248 13.25 -20.18 -11.15
C GLU A 248 13.02 -19.04 -12.14
N LYS A 249 13.86 -18.01 -12.06
CA LYS A 249 13.82 -16.88 -13.01
C LYS A 249 14.46 -17.29 -14.32
N VAL A 250 13.79 -17.00 -15.42
CA VAL A 250 14.33 -17.21 -16.76
C VAL A 250 15.48 -16.23 -17.01
N SER A 251 16.56 -16.73 -17.61
CA SER A 251 17.68 -15.89 -18.07
C SER A 251 17.61 -15.74 -19.59
N TYR A 252 17.77 -14.49 -20.07
CA TYR A 252 17.89 -14.17 -21.48
C TYR A 252 19.18 -13.39 -21.73
N ASN A 253 20.03 -13.86 -22.60
CA ASN A 253 21.36 -13.31 -22.88
C ASN A 253 22.19 -13.04 -21.60
N GLY A 254 22.19 -14.00 -20.65
CA GLY A 254 22.92 -13.87 -19.39
C GLY A 254 22.26 -12.95 -18.33
N VAL A 255 21.17 -12.28 -18.67
CA VAL A 255 20.44 -11.38 -17.76
C VAL A 255 19.19 -12.08 -17.20
N LYS A 256 19.04 -12.11 -15.88
CA LYS A 256 17.85 -12.69 -15.23
C LYS A 256 16.63 -11.77 -15.44
N VAL A 257 15.59 -12.33 -16.04
CA VAL A 257 14.30 -11.65 -16.23
C VAL A 257 13.44 -11.88 -14.99
N ASN A 258 13.19 -10.79 -14.23
CA ASN A 258 12.47 -10.89 -12.95
C ASN A 258 10.95 -11.13 -13.09
N SER A 259 10.37 -10.83 -14.24
CA SER A 259 8.94 -10.98 -14.51
C SER A 259 8.54 -12.35 -15.05
N VAL A 260 9.49 -13.21 -15.43
CA VAL A 260 9.19 -14.51 -16.04
C VAL A 260 9.77 -15.62 -15.19
N LEU A 261 8.94 -16.61 -14.89
CA LEU A 261 9.29 -17.80 -14.11
C LEU A 261 9.19 -19.06 -14.97
N ARG A 262 10.10 -20.00 -14.72
CA ARG A 262 10.06 -21.36 -15.23
C ARG A 262 9.87 -22.33 -14.08
N CYS A 263 9.01 -23.30 -14.23
CA CYS A 263 8.86 -24.39 -13.27
C CYS A 263 10.11 -25.31 -13.30
N CYS A 264 10.64 -25.64 -12.11
CA CYS A 264 11.80 -26.55 -11.99
C CYS A 264 11.43 -28.03 -12.21
N ASN A 265 10.15 -28.37 -12.20
CA ASN A 265 9.69 -29.73 -12.52
C ASN A 265 9.69 -29.91 -14.05
N ASN A 266 10.52 -30.82 -14.54
CA ASN A 266 10.68 -31.11 -15.96
C ASN A 266 9.39 -31.60 -16.65
N GLU A 267 8.55 -32.34 -15.93
CA GLU A 267 7.26 -32.82 -16.45
C GLU A 267 6.25 -31.67 -16.62
N CYS A 268 6.38 -30.63 -15.80
CA CYS A 268 5.54 -29.45 -15.86
C CYS A 268 6.02 -28.43 -16.89
N GLY A 269 7.31 -28.08 -16.85
CA GLY A 269 8.01 -27.19 -17.78
C GLY A 269 7.36 -25.81 -18.00
N MET A 270 6.41 -25.43 -17.17
CA MET A 270 5.58 -24.22 -17.35
C MET A 270 6.44 -22.96 -17.28
N ILE A 271 6.25 -22.08 -18.27
CA ILE A 271 6.80 -20.72 -18.27
C ILE A 271 5.62 -19.76 -18.11
N ILE A 272 5.70 -18.86 -17.14
CA ILE A 272 4.59 -17.98 -16.79
C ILE A 272 5.11 -16.62 -16.29
N ASP A 273 4.30 -15.57 -16.49
CA ASP A 273 4.53 -14.28 -15.83
C ASP A 273 4.43 -14.46 -14.30
N ARG A 274 5.34 -13.82 -13.57
CA ARG A 274 5.45 -13.96 -12.11
C ARG A 274 4.21 -13.47 -11.36
N ASP A 275 3.64 -12.34 -11.78
CA ASP A 275 2.52 -11.71 -11.09
C ASP A 275 1.23 -12.50 -11.40
N ILE A 276 1.11 -13.05 -12.62
CA ILE A 276 0.03 -13.99 -12.98
C ILE A 276 0.15 -15.29 -12.18
N ASN A 277 1.37 -15.82 -12.00
CA ASN A 277 1.59 -17.02 -11.18
C ASN A 277 1.18 -16.78 -9.72
N GLY A 278 1.57 -15.63 -9.15
CA GLY A 278 1.18 -15.22 -7.80
C GLY A 278 -0.34 -15.16 -7.65
N CYS A 279 -0.99 -14.49 -8.58
CA CYS A 279 -2.43 -14.34 -8.62
C CYS A 279 -3.16 -15.70 -8.68
N LYS A 280 -2.72 -16.63 -9.55
CA LYS A 280 -3.29 -17.98 -9.65
C LYS A 280 -3.07 -18.80 -8.38
N ASN A 281 -1.96 -18.62 -7.69
CA ASN A 281 -1.72 -19.27 -6.40
C ASN A 281 -2.63 -18.69 -5.30
N ILE A 282 -2.86 -17.37 -5.27
CA ILE A 282 -3.83 -16.74 -4.37
C ILE A 282 -5.24 -17.29 -4.63
N LEU A 283 -5.63 -17.45 -5.90
CA LEU A 283 -6.93 -18.00 -6.27
C LEU A 283 -7.15 -19.43 -5.74
N LYS A 284 -6.10 -20.26 -5.71
CA LYS A 284 -6.18 -21.61 -5.19
C LYS A 284 -6.28 -21.70 -3.66
N MET A 285 -5.91 -20.63 -2.96
CA MET A 285 -6.01 -20.54 -1.49
C MET A 285 -7.35 -19.95 -1.02
N LEU A 286 -8.17 -19.48 -1.95
CA LEU A 286 -9.54 -19.02 -1.70
C LEU A 286 -10.53 -20.16 -1.66
#